data_2c617b14b3857d8c2e7240738f5a0cab
#
_entry.id   2c617b14b3857d8c2e7240738f5a0cab
#
_cell.length_a   1.000
_cell.length_b   1.000
_cell.length_c   1.000
_cell.angle_alpha   90.00
_cell.angle_beta   90.00
_cell.angle_gamma   90.00
#
_symmetry.space_group_name_H-M   'P 1'
#
loop_
_entity.id
_entity.type
_entity.pdbx_description
1 polymer ?
#
loop_
_entity_poly.entity_id
_entity_poly.type
_entity_poly.pdbx_seq_one_letter_code
_entity_poly.pdbx_strand_id
1 'polypeptide(L)'
;MRPLVVASFPVKRIEDLRLIENFLDSDLIELRLDYLKDISIISNYYEFLDKYKSKLIITLRDKEEGGINQIRDEIKVKLLKELYDKGFLYDVEASFLKRNDLPYDNKIVSAHYFKYLPSRKEVEEIVREFSEKAYSVKIAIPSLRGYKEILLPLLENEKITIIPMSNNPLERIAVGLLGSKLVYSYAVEPLAQGQIYYKNLIKILNYINDMITSSGVT
;
A
#
# COMPACT_ATOMS: atom_id res chain seq x y z
N MET A 1 -9.59 -0.01 17.08
CA MET A 1 -10.07 0.33 15.70
C MET A 1 -9.48 -0.69 14.75
N ARG A 2 -10.30 -1.32 13.86
CA ARG A 2 -9.75 -2.27 12.88
C ARG A 2 -8.88 -1.55 11.84
N PRO A 3 -7.87 -2.23 11.26
CA PRO A 3 -7.07 -1.68 10.17
C PRO A 3 -7.94 -1.47 8.92
N LEU A 4 -7.52 -0.56 8.04
CA LEU A 4 -8.17 -0.37 6.74
C LEU A 4 -7.74 -1.46 5.77
N VAL A 5 -8.70 -2.09 5.11
CA VAL A 5 -8.46 -3.10 4.08
C VAL A 5 -8.24 -2.44 2.72
N VAL A 6 -7.09 -2.70 2.12
CA VAL A 6 -6.75 -2.25 0.77
C VAL A 6 -6.95 -3.40 -0.21
N ALA A 7 -7.87 -3.26 -1.16
CA ALA A 7 -8.08 -4.19 -2.25
C ALA A 7 -7.17 -3.81 -3.43
N SER A 8 -6.04 -4.50 -3.58
CA SER A 8 -5.07 -4.23 -4.65
C SER A 8 -5.42 -5.00 -5.90
N PHE A 9 -5.36 -4.34 -7.08
CA PHE A 9 -5.48 -5.05 -8.34
C PHE A 9 -4.57 -4.48 -9.44
N PRO A 10 -4.10 -5.34 -10.38
CA PRO A 10 -3.26 -4.93 -11.47
C PRO A 10 -4.13 -4.30 -12.57
N VAL A 11 -3.78 -3.11 -13.04
CA VAL A 11 -4.36 -2.49 -14.24
C VAL A 11 -3.49 -2.90 -15.41
N LYS A 12 -3.84 -4.00 -16.07
CA LYS A 12 -3.08 -4.55 -17.23
C LYS A 12 -3.44 -3.83 -18.53
N ARG A 13 -4.68 -3.37 -18.63
CA ARG A 13 -5.23 -2.57 -19.75
C ARG A 13 -6.04 -1.43 -19.16
N ILE A 14 -6.17 -0.37 -19.91
CA ILE A 14 -6.87 0.83 -19.42
C ILE A 14 -8.36 0.56 -19.14
N GLU A 15 -8.97 -0.37 -19.87
CA GLU A 15 -10.35 -0.79 -19.66
C GLU A 15 -10.57 -1.43 -18.28
N ASP A 16 -9.52 -1.98 -17.67
CA ASP A 16 -9.58 -2.60 -16.34
C ASP A 16 -9.96 -1.58 -15.24
N LEU A 17 -9.80 -0.27 -15.49
CA LEU A 17 -10.26 0.77 -14.57
C LEU A 17 -11.76 0.68 -14.26
N ARG A 18 -12.58 0.13 -15.16
CA ARG A 18 -14.01 -0.09 -14.91
C ARG A 18 -14.28 -1.08 -13.79
N LEU A 19 -13.30 -1.94 -13.46
CA LEU A 19 -13.43 -2.90 -12.36
C LEU A 19 -13.44 -2.23 -10.97
N ILE A 20 -13.04 -0.95 -10.86
CA ILE A 20 -13.08 -0.19 -9.62
C ILE A 20 -14.44 -0.32 -8.93
N GLU A 21 -15.53 -0.26 -9.71
CA GLU A 21 -16.90 -0.34 -9.19
C GLU A 21 -17.20 -1.63 -8.44
N ASN A 22 -16.51 -2.73 -8.77
CA ASN A 22 -16.70 -4.04 -8.14
C ASN A 22 -16.04 -4.15 -6.76
N PHE A 23 -15.22 -3.16 -6.37
CA PHE A 23 -14.39 -3.19 -5.16
C PHE A 23 -14.73 -2.06 -4.17
N LEU A 24 -15.82 -1.32 -4.39
CA LEU A 24 -16.21 -0.17 -3.58
C LEU A 24 -16.61 -0.55 -2.14
N ASP A 25 -16.82 -1.82 -1.87
CA ASP A 25 -17.06 -2.38 -0.54
C ASP A 25 -15.76 -2.56 0.28
N SER A 26 -14.57 -2.37 -0.31
CA SER A 26 -13.32 -2.24 0.44
C SER A 26 -13.15 -0.85 1.05
N ASP A 27 -12.26 -0.72 2.05
CA ASP A 27 -11.97 0.60 2.62
C ASP A 27 -11.20 1.47 1.63
N LEU A 28 -10.17 0.90 0.98
CA LEU A 28 -9.38 1.52 -0.06
C LEU A 28 -9.14 0.53 -1.22
N ILE A 29 -8.86 1.07 -2.40
CA ILE A 29 -8.59 0.32 -3.63
C ILE A 29 -7.23 0.77 -4.16
N GLU A 30 -6.25 -0.14 -4.22
CA GLU A 30 -4.96 0.17 -4.83
C GLU A 30 -4.96 -0.20 -6.31
N LEU A 31 -4.70 0.78 -7.18
CA LEU A 31 -4.48 0.60 -8.61
C LEU A 31 -2.99 0.44 -8.89
N ARG A 32 -2.56 -0.78 -9.23
CA ARG A 32 -1.18 -1.08 -9.63
C ARG A 32 -1.01 -0.74 -11.13
N LEU A 33 -0.72 0.53 -11.40
CA LEU A 33 -0.59 1.06 -12.76
C LEU A 33 0.74 0.68 -13.43
N ASP A 34 1.72 0.21 -12.66
CA ASP A 34 2.97 -0.34 -13.17
C ASP A 34 2.79 -1.59 -14.06
N TYR A 35 1.57 -2.17 -14.10
CA TYR A 35 1.21 -3.24 -15.02
C TYR A 35 0.85 -2.74 -16.43
N LEU A 36 0.53 -1.45 -16.61
CA LEU A 36 0.28 -0.85 -17.93
C LEU A 36 1.59 -0.76 -18.72
N LYS A 37 1.52 -1.11 -20.00
CA LYS A 37 2.66 -0.97 -20.93
C LYS A 37 2.98 0.51 -21.20
N ASP A 38 1.95 1.33 -21.37
CA ASP A 38 2.07 2.78 -21.50
C ASP A 38 1.27 3.46 -20.40
N ILE A 39 1.99 3.91 -19.40
CA ILE A 39 1.39 4.55 -18.24
C ILE A 39 0.96 6.00 -18.51
N SER A 40 1.50 6.65 -19.55
CA SER A 40 1.18 8.04 -19.87
C SER A 40 -0.29 8.25 -20.22
N ILE A 41 -0.96 7.20 -20.68
CA ILE A 41 -2.39 7.23 -21.03
C ILE A 41 -3.29 7.54 -19.81
N ILE A 42 -2.81 7.33 -18.58
CA ILE A 42 -3.62 7.51 -17.36
C ILE A 42 -4.09 8.96 -17.19
N SER A 43 -3.33 9.93 -17.70
CA SER A 43 -3.69 11.35 -17.63
C SER A 43 -5.05 11.64 -18.29
N ASN A 44 -5.45 10.86 -19.30
CA ASN A 44 -6.74 11.01 -19.97
C ASN A 44 -7.93 10.47 -19.17
N TYR A 45 -7.65 9.79 -18.03
CA TYR A 45 -8.66 9.14 -17.20
C TYR A 45 -8.83 9.78 -15.83
N TYR A 46 -8.19 10.92 -15.56
CA TYR A 46 -8.31 11.60 -14.27
C TYR A 46 -9.75 11.97 -13.92
N GLU A 47 -10.58 12.42 -14.85
CA GLU A 47 -12.00 12.70 -14.60
C GLU A 47 -12.78 11.46 -14.20
N PHE A 48 -12.47 10.31 -14.80
CA PHE A 48 -13.06 9.02 -14.41
C PHE A 48 -12.61 8.63 -13.02
N LEU A 49 -11.32 8.71 -12.72
CA LEU A 49 -10.75 8.35 -11.42
C LEU A 49 -11.20 9.28 -10.30
N ASP A 50 -11.46 10.55 -10.60
CA ASP A 50 -11.89 11.55 -9.61
C ASP A 50 -13.22 11.16 -8.92
N LYS A 51 -14.10 10.42 -9.61
CA LYS A 51 -15.34 9.89 -9.06
C LYS A 51 -15.11 8.95 -7.86
N TYR A 52 -13.96 8.30 -7.81
CA TYR A 52 -13.60 7.31 -6.80
C TYR A 52 -12.43 7.75 -5.92
N LYS A 53 -11.96 8.98 -6.09
CA LYS A 53 -10.72 9.51 -5.50
C LYS A 53 -10.56 9.24 -4.00
N SER A 54 -11.63 9.37 -3.24
CA SER A 54 -11.61 9.15 -1.78
C SER A 54 -11.28 7.70 -1.38
N LYS A 55 -11.38 6.76 -2.31
CA LYS A 55 -11.10 5.34 -2.10
C LYS A 55 -9.84 4.84 -2.82
N LEU A 56 -9.25 5.64 -3.71
CA LEU A 56 -8.16 5.19 -4.55
C LEU A 56 -6.78 5.42 -3.91
N ILE A 57 -5.90 4.45 -4.08
CA ILE A 57 -4.46 4.56 -3.95
C ILE A 57 -3.87 4.30 -5.34
N ILE A 58 -3.18 5.30 -5.90
CA ILE A 58 -2.51 5.16 -7.20
C ILE A 58 -1.07 4.73 -6.98
N THR A 59 -0.68 3.58 -7.52
CA THR A 59 0.67 3.03 -7.35
C THR A 59 1.39 2.86 -8.68
N LEU A 60 2.53 3.52 -8.79
CA LEU A 60 3.47 3.49 -9.90
C LEU A 60 4.76 2.79 -9.43
N ARG A 61 4.67 1.48 -9.13
CA ARG A 61 5.74 0.76 -8.45
C ARG A 61 7.02 0.66 -9.30
N ASP A 62 8.15 1.07 -8.73
CA ASP A 62 9.47 0.88 -9.33
C ASP A 62 9.78 -0.61 -9.50
N LYS A 63 10.42 -0.96 -10.63
CA LYS A 63 10.79 -2.34 -10.93
C LYS A 63 11.73 -2.93 -9.88
N GLU A 64 12.61 -2.12 -9.31
CA GLU A 64 13.54 -2.52 -8.25
C GLU A 64 12.82 -2.86 -6.93
N GLU A 65 11.64 -2.30 -6.72
CA GLU A 65 10.77 -2.54 -5.56
C GLU A 65 9.52 -3.38 -5.89
N GLY A 66 9.63 -4.26 -6.89
CA GLY A 66 8.59 -5.23 -7.23
C GLY A 66 7.56 -4.75 -8.24
N GLY A 67 7.85 -3.72 -9.00
CA GLY A 67 7.09 -3.30 -10.17
C GLY A 67 7.28 -4.25 -11.36
N ILE A 68 6.34 -4.24 -12.29
CA ILE A 68 6.36 -5.11 -13.47
C ILE A 68 7.06 -4.43 -14.65
N ASN A 69 6.57 -3.28 -15.07
CA ASN A 69 7.16 -2.53 -16.17
C ASN A 69 8.12 -1.45 -15.65
N GLN A 70 9.19 -1.21 -16.41
CA GLN A 70 10.07 -0.10 -16.11
C GLN A 70 9.39 1.21 -16.48
N ILE A 71 9.27 2.13 -15.53
CA ILE A 71 8.75 3.48 -15.75
C ILE A 71 9.94 4.42 -15.75
N ARG A 72 10.05 5.29 -16.77
CA ARG A 72 11.10 6.31 -16.80
C ARG A 72 10.84 7.36 -15.71
N ASP A 73 11.88 7.78 -15.02
CA ASP A 73 11.78 8.69 -13.87
C ASP A 73 11.05 10.00 -14.24
N GLU A 74 11.32 10.56 -15.44
CA GLU A 74 10.67 11.81 -15.89
C GLU A 74 9.15 11.64 -16.03
N ILE A 75 8.69 10.48 -16.53
CA ILE A 75 7.26 10.17 -16.67
C ILE A 75 6.63 10.00 -15.28
N LYS A 76 7.30 9.25 -14.40
CA LYS A 76 6.81 9.01 -13.04
C LYS A 76 6.72 10.30 -12.24
N VAL A 77 7.75 11.14 -12.29
CA VAL A 77 7.78 12.48 -11.67
C VAL A 77 6.61 13.34 -12.15
N LYS A 78 6.40 13.41 -13.47
CA LYS A 78 5.30 14.18 -14.06
C LYS A 78 3.94 13.68 -13.53
N LEU A 79 3.69 12.39 -13.60
CA LEU A 79 2.42 11.80 -13.17
C LEU A 79 2.18 11.97 -11.66
N LEU A 80 3.20 11.79 -10.82
CA LEU A 80 3.06 11.97 -9.37
C LEU A 80 2.76 13.44 -9.01
N LYS A 81 3.35 14.43 -9.72
CA LYS A 81 3.00 15.84 -9.55
C LYS A 81 1.56 16.12 -9.95
N GLU A 82 1.12 15.63 -11.12
CA GLU A 82 -0.27 15.76 -11.56
C GLU A 82 -1.27 15.12 -10.56
N LEU A 83 -0.95 13.94 -10.03
CA LEU A 83 -1.76 13.26 -9.02
C LEU A 83 -1.80 14.03 -7.70
N TYR A 84 -0.68 14.65 -7.31
CA TYR A 84 -0.61 15.49 -6.12
C TYR A 84 -1.51 16.72 -6.26
N ASP A 85 -1.38 17.46 -7.37
CA ASP A 85 -2.15 18.68 -7.65
C ASP A 85 -3.67 18.40 -7.69
N LYS A 86 -4.04 17.21 -8.17
CA LYS A 86 -5.43 16.74 -8.20
C LYS A 86 -5.92 16.16 -6.85
N GLY A 87 -5.05 16.04 -5.85
CA GLY A 87 -5.40 15.56 -4.51
C GLY A 87 -5.61 14.04 -4.42
N PHE A 88 -5.07 13.23 -5.34
CA PHE A 88 -5.13 11.78 -5.23
C PHE A 88 -4.19 11.25 -4.15
N LEU A 89 -4.61 10.21 -3.44
CA LEU A 89 -3.72 9.42 -2.62
C LEU A 89 -2.89 8.52 -3.55
N TYR A 90 -1.56 8.56 -3.41
CA TYR A 90 -0.65 7.68 -4.14
C TYR A 90 0.41 7.06 -3.22
N ASP A 91 1.00 5.99 -3.70
CA ASP A 91 2.13 5.31 -3.07
C ASP A 91 3.41 5.63 -3.85
N VAL A 92 4.42 6.12 -3.17
CA VAL A 92 5.74 6.45 -3.74
C VAL A 92 6.84 5.87 -2.86
N GLU A 93 7.89 5.33 -3.49
CA GLU A 93 9.01 4.75 -2.78
C GLU A 93 9.86 5.82 -2.09
N ALA A 94 10.30 5.55 -0.86
CA ALA A 94 11.25 6.39 -0.14
C ALA A 94 12.55 6.58 -0.93
N SER A 95 13.02 5.53 -1.61
CA SER A 95 14.17 5.55 -2.49
C SER A 95 13.97 6.51 -3.68
N PHE A 96 12.74 6.60 -4.23
CA PHE A 96 12.40 7.50 -5.32
C PHE A 96 12.35 8.96 -4.85
N LEU A 97 11.77 9.24 -3.68
CA LEU A 97 11.75 10.57 -3.08
C LEU A 97 13.15 11.10 -2.78
N LYS A 98 14.07 10.24 -2.35
CA LYS A 98 15.47 10.64 -2.09
C LYS A 98 16.24 11.06 -3.35
N ARG A 99 15.78 10.63 -4.53
CA ARG A 99 16.39 10.98 -5.83
C ARG A 99 15.67 12.10 -6.57
N ASN A 100 14.41 12.37 -6.18
CA ASN A 100 13.54 13.31 -6.89
C ASN A 100 12.81 14.23 -5.90
N ASP A 101 12.82 15.51 -6.17
CA ASP A 101 12.06 16.49 -5.38
C ASP A 101 10.58 16.41 -5.74
N LEU A 102 9.82 15.71 -4.89
CA LEU A 102 8.39 15.47 -5.05
C LEU A 102 7.63 15.72 -3.76
N PRO A 103 6.42 16.29 -3.83
CA PRO A 103 5.56 16.42 -2.67
C PRO A 103 5.04 15.05 -2.24
N TYR A 104 5.01 14.80 -0.93
CA TYR A 104 4.49 13.55 -0.36
C TYR A 104 3.56 13.77 0.85
N ASP A 105 3.17 15.00 1.11
CA ASP A 105 2.26 15.34 2.20
C ASP A 105 0.93 14.59 2.02
N ASN A 106 0.53 13.85 3.07
CA ASN A 106 -0.64 12.98 3.04
C ASN A 106 -0.61 11.87 1.96
N LYS A 107 0.59 11.40 1.57
CA LYS A 107 0.77 10.27 0.64
C LYS A 107 1.34 9.06 1.37
N ILE A 108 1.27 7.90 0.75
CA ILE A 108 1.91 6.70 1.26
C ILE A 108 3.37 6.72 0.79
N VAL A 109 4.29 6.68 1.74
CA VAL A 109 5.72 6.51 1.46
C VAL A 109 6.12 5.08 1.77
N SER A 110 6.66 4.36 0.79
CA SER A 110 6.92 2.93 0.92
C SER A 110 8.38 2.54 0.75
N ALA A 111 8.77 1.43 1.36
CA ALA A 111 10.05 0.75 1.13
C ALA A 111 9.82 -0.77 1.09
N HIS A 112 10.36 -1.42 0.05
CA HIS A 112 10.18 -2.86 -0.18
C HIS A 112 11.54 -3.55 -0.31
N TYR A 113 11.78 -4.52 0.59
CA TYR A 113 13.02 -5.29 0.65
C TYR A 113 12.73 -6.74 0.22
N PHE A 114 13.17 -7.15 -0.96
CA PHE A 114 12.91 -8.51 -1.47
C PHE A 114 14.07 -9.46 -1.26
N LYS A 115 15.30 -8.95 -1.22
CA LYS A 115 16.51 -9.77 -1.32
C LYS A 115 17.22 -9.97 0.02
N TYR A 116 16.97 -9.12 0.98
CA TYR A 116 17.63 -9.15 2.28
C TYR A 116 16.73 -8.58 3.37
N LEU A 117 17.07 -8.88 4.61
CA LEU A 117 16.44 -8.29 5.77
C LEU A 117 17.17 -6.98 6.10
N PRO A 118 16.51 -5.81 6.03
CA PRO A 118 17.16 -4.54 6.39
C PRO A 118 17.53 -4.52 7.88
N SER A 119 18.46 -3.67 8.25
CA SER A 119 18.72 -3.42 9.66
C SER A 119 17.55 -2.62 10.27
N ARG A 120 17.32 -2.81 11.58
CA ARG A 120 16.33 -2.03 12.32
C ARG A 120 16.56 -0.52 12.16
N LYS A 121 17.83 -0.08 12.25
CA LYS A 121 18.22 1.33 12.10
C LYS A 121 17.81 1.90 10.75
N GLU A 122 18.04 1.16 9.65
CA GLU A 122 17.68 1.58 8.29
C GLU A 122 16.17 1.83 8.17
N VAL A 123 15.35 0.95 8.73
CA VAL A 123 13.89 1.08 8.69
C VAL A 123 13.40 2.23 9.58
N GLU A 124 13.96 2.36 10.80
CA GLU A 124 13.63 3.45 11.72
C GLU A 124 14.00 4.83 11.13
N GLU A 125 15.08 4.92 10.36
CA GLU A 125 15.47 6.14 9.67
C GLU A 125 14.41 6.56 8.63
N ILE A 126 13.89 5.63 7.82
CA ILE A 126 12.80 5.89 6.88
C ILE A 126 11.54 6.34 7.62
N VAL A 127 11.16 5.64 8.68
CA VAL A 127 9.97 5.99 9.46
C VAL A 127 10.11 7.39 10.04
N ARG A 128 11.24 7.71 10.67
CA ARG A 128 11.51 9.03 11.24
C ARG A 128 11.49 10.15 10.20
N GLU A 129 12.06 9.90 9.01
CA GLU A 129 12.15 10.89 7.94
C GLU A 129 10.79 11.24 7.36
N PHE A 130 9.89 10.26 7.19
CA PHE A 130 8.68 10.46 6.40
C PHE A 130 7.38 10.49 7.22
N SER A 131 7.33 9.94 8.45
CA SER A 131 6.06 9.75 9.17
C SER A 131 5.35 11.04 9.56
N GLU A 132 6.06 12.15 9.75
CA GLU A 132 5.44 13.42 10.13
C GLU A 132 4.42 13.89 9.08
N LYS A 133 4.79 13.89 7.80
CA LYS A 133 3.99 14.39 6.70
C LYS A 133 3.19 13.34 5.96
N ALA A 134 3.68 12.09 5.93
CA ALA A 134 3.03 11.02 5.19
C ALA A 134 1.65 10.67 5.78
N TYR A 135 0.74 10.20 4.92
CA TYR A 135 -0.49 9.53 5.33
C TYR A 135 -0.18 8.19 6.03
N SER A 136 0.76 7.46 5.48
CA SER A 136 1.32 6.24 6.08
C SER A 136 2.71 5.97 5.54
N VAL A 137 3.62 5.48 6.41
CA VAL A 137 4.90 4.91 5.97
C VAL A 137 4.73 3.39 5.88
N LYS A 138 4.94 2.82 4.69
CA LYS A 138 4.73 1.41 4.41
C LYS A 138 6.06 0.67 4.28
N ILE A 139 6.30 -0.30 5.16
CA ILE A 139 7.51 -1.11 5.19
C ILE A 139 7.17 -2.57 4.88
N ALA A 140 7.70 -3.08 3.77
CA ALA A 140 7.56 -4.46 3.34
C ALA A 140 8.89 -5.19 3.37
N ILE A 141 9.02 -6.23 4.19
CA ILE A 141 10.26 -7.01 4.34
C ILE A 141 9.99 -8.52 4.25
N PRO A 142 10.98 -9.32 3.79
CA PRO A 142 10.83 -10.76 3.74
C PRO A 142 10.75 -11.36 5.16
N SER A 143 9.92 -12.40 5.32
CA SER A 143 9.76 -13.11 6.60
C SER A 143 10.94 -14.05 6.88
N LEU A 144 12.16 -13.50 6.85
CA LEU A 144 13.38 -14.18 7.24
C LEU A 144 13.52 -14.15 8.78
N ARG A 145 14.41 -15.02 9.32
CA ARG A 145 14.65 -15.06 10.78
C ARG A 145 15.00 -13.65 11.31
N GLY A 146 14.31 -13.20 12.36
CA GLY A 146 14.51 -11.89 12.98
C GLY A 146 13.64 -10.75 12.43
N TYR A 147 12.84 -10.97 11.37
CA TYR A 147 12.03 -9.91 10.77
C TYR A 147 11.01 -9.29 11.76
N LYS A 148 10.50 -10.07 12.71
CA LYS A 148 9.54 -9.58 13.72
C LYS A 148 10.17 -8.57 14.67
N GLU A 149 11.44 -8.76 15.00
CA GLU A 149 12.22 -7.85 15.86
C GLU A 149 12.40 -6.46 15.19
N ILE A 150 12.31 -6.41 13.87
CA ILE A 150 12.40 -5.17 13.10
C ILE A 150 11.01 -4.54 12.95
N LEU A 151 9.99 -5.31 12.57
CA LEU A 151 8.68 -4.77 12.22
C LEU A 151 7.81 -4.42 13.43
N LEU A 152 7.74 -5.30 14.45
CA LEU A 152 6.76 -5.12 15.51
C LEU A 152 6.96 -3.83 16.32
N PRO A 153 8.19 -3.38 16.64
CA PRO A 153 8.37 -2.10 17.35
C PRO A 153 7.88 -0.87 16.56
N LEU A 154 7.76 -0.96 15.24
CA LEU A 154 7.26 0.15 14.42
C LEU A 154 5.77 0.40 14.61
N LEU A 155 5.01 -0.60 15.10
CA LEU A 155 3.57 -0.50 15.29
C LEU A 155 3.14 0.48 16.39
N GLU A 156 4.07 1.00 17.17
CA GLU A 156 3.81 2.11 18.10
C GLU A 156 3.53 3.43 17.37
N ASN A 157 3.88 3.51 16.07
CA ASN A 157 3.59 4.67 15.23
C ASN A 157 2.27 4.47 14.49
N GLU A 158 1.26 5.30 14.79
CA GLU A 158 -0.09 5.21 14.21
C GLU A 158 -0.13 5.39 12.68
N LYS A 159 0.91 5.96 12.09
CA LYS A 159 1.02 6.13 10.63
C LYS A 159 1.74 4.98 9.93
N ILE A 160 2.10 3.92 10.65
CA ILE A 160 2.85 2.81 10.09
C ILE A 160 1.93 1.78 9.38
N THR A 161 2.41 1.27 8.28
CA THR A 161 1.89 0.08 7.61
C THR A 161 3.02 -0.91 7.46
N ILE A 162 2.94 -2.08 8.08
CA ILE A 162 3.93 -3.13 7.95
C ILE A 162 3.41 -4.32 7.15
N ILE A 163 4.26 -4.84 6.28
CA ILE A 163 3.92 -5.97 5.41
C ILE A 163 4.99 -7.06 5.56
N PRO A 164 4.72 -8.10 6.36
CA PRO A 164 5.53 -9.30 6.30
C PRO A 164 5.28 -10.00 4.96
N MET A 165 6.32 -10.13 4.14
CA MET A 165 6.25 -10.88 2.88
C MET A 165 6.46 -12.37 3.17
N SER A 166 5.40 -13.01 3.65
CA SER A 166 5.33 -14.40 4.09
C SER A 166 4.31 -15.17 3.26
N ASN A 167 4.50 -16.47 3.13
CA ASN A 167 3.47 -17.36 2.57
C ASN A 167 2.31 -17.62 3.56
N ASN A 168 2.48 -17.27 4.85
CA ASN A 168 1.43 -17.41 5.85
C ASN A 168 0.54 -16.15 5.87
N PRO A 169 -0.70 -16.23 5.39
CA PRO A 169 -1.61 -15.07 5.35
C PRO A 169 -1.99 -14.56 6.74
N LEU A 170 -1.91 -15.40 7.79
CA LEU A 170 -2.23 -15.00 9.16
C LEU A 170 -1.29 -13.91 9.69
N GLU A 171 -0.06 -13.84 9.20
CA GLU A 171 0.88 -12.79 9.60
C GLU A 171 0.40 -11.40 9.21
N ARG A 172 -0.24 -11.27 8.02
CA ARG A 172 -0.83 -9.98 7.59
C ARG A 172 -2.03 -9.57 8.45
N ILE A 173 -2.86 -10.53 8.84
CA ILE A 173 -3.98 -10.28 9.76
C ILE A 173 -3.45 -9.87 11.13
N ALA A 174 -2.48 -10.61 11.66
CA ALA A 174 -1.91 -10.36 12.98
C ALA A 174 -1.32 -8.94 13.09
N VAL A 175 -0.49 -8.52 12.14
CA VAL A 175 0.08 -7.16 12.17
C VAL A 175 -0.99 -6.08 12.00
N GLY A 176 -2.06 -6.35 11.26
CA GLY A 176 -3.21 -5.45 11.18
C GLY A 176 -3.90 -5.28 12.53
N LEU A 177 -4.13 -6.37 13.25
CA LEU A 177 -4.74 -6.35 14.59
C LEU A 177 -3.83 -5.72 15.64
N LEU A 178 -2.52 -5.75 15.44
CA LEU A 178 -1.51 -5.16 16.33
C LEU A 178 -1.25 -3.67 16.06
N GLY A 179 -1.90 -3.05 15.07
CA GLY A 179 -1.79 -1.60 14.86
C GLY A 179 -1.29 -1.16 13.48
N SER A 180 -1.02 -2.07 12.54
CA SER A 180 -0.73 -1.65 11.17
C SER A 180 -1.92 -0.91 10.57
N LYS A 181 -1.71 0.31 10.08
CA LYS A 181 -2.77 1.18 9.58
C LYS A 181 -3.53 0.58 8.39
N LEU A 182 -2.81 -0.02 7.45
CA LEU A 182 -3.36 -0.64 6.24
C LEU A 182 -3.03 -2.13 6.22
N VAL A 183 -3.97 -2.94 5.73
CA VAL A 183 -3.73 -4.35 5.41
C VAL A 183 -4.03 -4.59 3.93
N TYR A 184 -3.00 -4.92 3.18
CA TYR A 184 -3.08 -5.13 1.73
C TYR A 184 -3.55 -6.55 1.42
N SER A 185 -4.61 -6.62 0.63
CA SER A 185 -5.27 -7.82 0.12
C SER A 185 -5.31 -7.79 -1.41
N TYR A 186 -5.75 -8.84 -2.05
CA TYR A 186 -5.97 -8.81 -3.50
C TYR A 186 -7.46 -8.71 -3.84
N ALA A 187 -7.76 -8.05 -4.97
CA ALA A 187 -9.12 -7.90 -5.48
C ALA A 187 -9.45 -8.93 -6.56
N VAL A 188 -8.53 -9.19 -7.48
CA VAL A 188 -8.70 -10.11 -8.64
C VAL A 188 -7.79 -11.31 -8.50
N GLU A 189 -6.49 -11.09 -8.35
CA GLU A 189 -5.46 -12.11 -8.22
C GLU A 189 -4.38 -11.66 -7.22
N PRO A 190 -3.70 -12.57 -6.51
CA PRO A 190 -2.63 -12.21 -5.60
C PRO A 190 -1.47 -11.53 -6.35
N LEU A 191 -1.05 -10.36 -5.86
CA LEU A 191 0.09 -9.60 -6.39
C LEU A 191 1.35 -9.80 -5.55
N ALA A 192 1.21 -10.41 -4.37
CA ALA A 192 2.31 -10.72 -3.46
C ALA A 192 1.96 -11.94 -2.61
N GLN A 193 2.99 -12.60 -2.09
CA GLN A 193 2.84 -13.75 -1.20
C GLN A 193 2.00 -13.39 0.05
N GLY A 194 1.16 -14.35 0.48
CA GLY A 194 0.34 -14.21 1.68
C GLY A 194 -0.81 -13.20 1.58
N GLN A 195 -1.10 -12.67 0.41
CA GLN A 195 -2.32 -11.88 0.24
C GLN A 195 -3.57 -12.77 0.31
N ILE A 196 -4.60 -12.24 0.97
CA ILE A 196 -5.93 -12.84 1.10
C ILE A 196 -6.88 -12.11 0.16
N TYR A 197 -7.90 -12.78 -0.34
CA TYR A 197 -8.99 -12.12 -1.05
C TYR A 197 -9.67 -11.08 -0.14
N TYR A 198 -9.82 -9.85 -0.63
CA TYR A 198 -10.22 -8.71 0.22
C TYR A 198 -11.55 -8.92 0.95
N LYS A 199 -12.56 -9.54 0.31
CA LYS A 199 -13.85 -9.83 0.97
C LYS A 199 -13.71 -10.82 2.13
N ASN A 200 -12.81 -11.78 2.00
CA ASN A 200 -12.55 -12.73 3.10
C ASN A 200 -11.82 -12.01 4.25
N LEU A 201 -10.87 -11.13 3.92
CA LEU A 201 -10.17 -10.34 4.93
C LEU A 201 -11.14 -9.43 5.70
N ILE A 202 -12.04 -8.73 5.01
CA ILE A 202 -13.09 -7.89 5.63
C ILE A 202 -13.95 -8.72 6.58
N LYS A 203 -14.42 -9.89 6.14
CA LYS A 203 -15.24 -10.78 6.98
C LYS A 203 -14.50 -11.21 8.26
N ILE A 204 -13.22 -11.59 8.14
CA ILE A 204 -12.41 -12.02 9.28
C ILE A 204 -12.22 -10.86 10.26
N LEU A 205 -11.84 -9.68 9.77
CA LEU A 205 -11.60 -8.51 10.63
C LEU A 205 -12.89 -8.02 11.30
N ASN A 206 -14.02 -8.03 10.60
CA ASN A 206 -15.31 -7.67 11.19
C ASN A 206 -15.71 -8.67 12.27
N TYR A 207 -15.59 -9.97 12.01
CA TYR A 207 -15.89 -11.01 13.01
C TYR A 207 -15.04 -10.85 14.29
N ILE A 208 -13.74 -10.57 14.15
CA ILE A 208 -12.87 -10.33 15.30
C ILE A 208 -13.28 -9.05 16.04
N ASN A 209 -13.58 -7.98 15.30
CA ASN A 209 -14.03 -6.72 15.90
C ASN A 209 -15.35 -6.89 16.69
N ASP A 210 -16.32 -7.64 16.14
CA ASP A 210 -17.58 -7.92 16.80
C ASP A 210 -17.40 -8.74 18.09
N MET A 211 -16.46 -9.69 18.11
CA MET A 211 -16.10 -10.44 19.30
C MET A 211 -15.52 -9.52 20.41
N ILE A 212 -14.65 -8.58 20.04
CA ILE A 212 -14.04 -7.64 21.01
C ILE A 212 -15.12 -6.71 21.58
N THR A 213 -16.00 -6.15 20.73
CA THR A 213 -17.04 -5.22 21.17
C THR A 213 -18.12 -5.91 22.01
N SER A 214 -18.46 -7.17 21.72
CA SER A 214 -19.44 -7.94 22.48
C SER A 214 -18.90 -8.42 23.83
N SER A 215 -17.59 -8.54 23.99
CA SER A 215 -16.95 -8.94 25.27
C SER A 215 -16.78 -7.81 26.28
N GLY A 216 -17.17 -6.57 25.94
CA GLY A 216 -17.09 -5.41 26.86
C GLY A 216 -15.68 -4.99 27.21
N VAL A 217 -14.67 -5.47 26.50
CA VAL A 217 -13.27 -5.04 26.64
C VAL A 217 -13.10 -3.78 25.77
N THR A 218 -13.25 -2.62 26.39
CA THR A 218 -12.88 -1.31 25.82
C THR A 218 -11.52 -0.88 26.34
#